data_9230abe7eeb0f382b673296413ef1179
#
_entry.id   9230abe7eeb0f382b673296413ef1179
#
_cell.length_a   1.000
_cell.length_b   1.000
_cell.length_c   1.000
_cell.angle_alpha   90.00
_cell.angle_beta   90.00
_cell.angle_gamma   90.00
#
_symmetry.space_group_name_H-M   'P 1'
#
loop_
_entity.id
_entity.type
_entity.pdbx_description
1 polymer ?
#
loop_
_entity_poly.entity_id
_entity_poly.type
_entity_poly.pdbx_seq_one_letter_code
_entity_poly.pdbx_strand_id
1 'polypeptide(L)'
;YIADMHFGHENVIRFDDRPFADTEQMDEALIQNWNERVTADDSVYVLGDAFWKNEENSIRIMQRLQGHKHLIQGNHDRVKGKLRPYWESIEQYAEVNDENRLVILSHYPILFYKNQHYGAVMLYGHVHNTREWELVEKWKKEQWAMGIPSRLINVGCMMAYMNYTPRTLDELLEANPQPMIKRIRKDGTNAGENSNGEL
;
A
#
# COMPACT_ATOMS: atom_id res chain seq x y z
N TYR A 1 -2.77 6.44 -0.16
CA TYR A 1 -2.54 5.05 -0.58
C TYR A 1 -3.45 4.11 0.19
N ILE A 2 -4.01 3.09 -0.50
CA ILE A 2 -4.82 2.03 0.10
C ILE A 2 -4.85 0.82 -0.85
N ALA A 3 -5.12 -0.39 -0.33
CA ALA A 3 -5.29 -1.61 -1.12
C ALA A 3 -6.38 -2.52 -0.52
N ASP A 4 -6.77 -3.52 -1.30
CA ASP A 4 -7.57 -4.68 -0.84
C ASP A 4 -8.89 -4.29 -0.15
N MET A 5 -9.55 -3.26 -0.64
CA MET A 5 -10.85 -2.82 -0.10
C MET A 5 -11.93 -3.87 -0.30
N HIS A 6 -11.92 -4.57 -1.45
CA HIS A 6 -12.84 -5.65 -1.78
C HIS A 6 -14.32 -5.25 -1.59
N PHE A 7 -14.71 -4.06 -2.04
CA PHE A 7 -16.10 -3.61 -1.97
C PHE A 7 -17.07 -4.67 -2.50
N GLY A 8 -18.12 -4.97 -1.73
CA GLY A 8 -19.14 -5.96 -2.09
C GLY A 8 -18.70 -7.42 -1.90
N HIS A 9 -17.60 -7.70 -1.20
CA HIS A 9 -17.11 -9.06 -0.98
C HIS A 9 -17.44 -9.58 0.42
N GLU A 10 -18.52 -10.33 0.57
CA GLU A 10 -18.99 -10.86 1.85
C GLU A 10 -17.93 -11.73 2.56
N ASN A 11 -17.30 -12.63 1.81
CA ASN A 11 -16.37 -13.58 2.43
C ASN A 11 -15.08 -12.93 2.98
N VAL A 12 -14.66 -11.77 2.46
CA VAL A 12 -13.46 -11.09 2.95
C VAL A 12 -13.62 -10.61 4.39
N ILE A 13 -14.85 -10.32 4.81
CA ILE A 13 -15.17 -9.96 6.21
C ILE A 13 -14.67 -11.07 7.15
N ARG A 14 -14.99 -12.32 6.81
CA ARG A 14 -14.57 -13.48 7.58
C ARG A 14 -13.10 -13.86 7.37
N PHE A 15 -12.57 -13.71 6.14
CA PHE A 15 -11.19 -14.12 5.83
C PHE A 15 -10.15 -13.24 6.52
N ASP A 16 -10.45 -11.95 6.64
CA ASP A 16 -9.56 -10.95 7.26
C ASP A 16 -9.96 -10.61 8.70
N ASP A 17 -11.01 -11.27 9.23
CA ASP A 17 -11.60 -10.95 10.55
C ASP A 17 -11.98 -9.46 10.67
N ARG A 18 -12.63 -8.92 9.61
CA ARG A 18 -13.02 -7.50 9.54
C ARG A 18 -14.17 -7.21 10.52
N PRO A 19 -14.18 -6.06 11.19
CA PRO A 19 -15.15 -5.73 12.24
C PRO A 19 -16.50 -5.23 11.69
N PHE A 20 -17.04 -5.92 10.67
CA PHE A 20 -18.29 -5.56 10.01
C PHE A 20 -19.27 -6.73 10.03
N ALA A 21 -20.56 -6.44 10.22
CA ALA A 21 -21.61 -7.45 10.26
C ALA A 21 -21.91 -8.02 8.86
N ASP A 22 -21.83 -7.16 7.84
CA ASP A 22 -22.14 -7.50 6.45
C ASP A 22 -21.40 -6.57 5.46
N THR A 23 -21.59 -6.80 4.17
CA THR A 23 -20.96 -6.03 3.10
C THR A 23 -21.48 -4.60 3.03
N GLU A 24 -22.75 -4.34 3.38
CA GLU A 24 -23.31 -3.00 3.35
C GLU A 24 -22.64 -2.13 4.41
N GLN A 25 -22.50 -2.63 5.62
CA GLN A 25 -21.79 -1.93 6.71
C GLN A 25 -20.33 -1.71 6.36
N MET A 26 -19.65 -2.71 5.79
CA MET A 26 -18.25 -2.61 5.35
C MET A 26 -18.09 -1.53 4.26
N ASP A 27 -18.91 -1.59 3.22
CA ASP A 27 -18.82 -0.69 2.08
C ASP A 27 -19.08 0.77 2.52
N GLU A 28 -20.11 1.00 3.35
CA GLU A 28 -20.41 2.33 3.89
C GLU A 28 -19.29 2.87 4.80
N ALA A 29 -18.72 2.04 5.65
CA ALA A 29 -17.59 2.44 6.50
C ALA A 29 -16.35 2.81 5.67
N LEU A 30 -16.02 2.03 4.64
CA LEU A 30 -14.91 2.32 3.73
C LEU A 30 -15.14 3.63 2.96
N ILE A 31 -16.35 3.89 2.48
CA ILE A 31 -16.70 5.14 1.78
C ILE A 31 -16.61 6.33 2.72
N GLN A 32 -17.15 6.20 3.94
CA GLN A 32 -17.08 7.26 4.93
C GLN A 32 -15.64 7.58 5.29
N ASN A 33 -14.83 6.59 5.67
CA ASN A 33 -13.44 6.75 6.03
C ASN A 33 -12.60 7.38 4.89
N TRP A 34 -12.90 6.98 3.64
CA TRP A 34 -12.28 7.59 2.46
C TRP A 34 -12.60 9.08 2.37
N ASN A 35 -13.88 9.44 2.39
CA ASN A 35 -14.33 10.81 2.18
C ASN A 35 -14.05 11.75 3.37
N GLU A 36 -13.82 11.23 4.56
CA GLU A 36 -13.33 12.02 5.70
C GLU A 36 -11.86 12.46 5.52
N ARG A 37 -11.11 11.80 4.65
CA ARG A 37 -9.67 12.04 4.44
C ARG A 37 -9.34 12.60 3.07
N VAL A 38 -10.07 12.22 2.05
CA VAL A 38 -9.79 12.54 0.67
C VAL A 38 -10.68 13.68 0.22
N THR A 39 -10.07 14.76 -0.28
CA THR A 39 -10.73 15.89 -0.91
C THR A 39 -10.83 15.71 -2.43
N ALA A 40 -11.53 16.62 -3.12
CA ALA A 40 -11.68 16.56 -4.58
C ALA A 40 -10.34 16.72 -5.33
N ASP A 41 -9.36 17.41 -4.73
CA ASP A 41 -8.07 17.71 -5.35
C ASP A 41 -6.98 16.67 -5.05
N ASP A 42 -7.26 15.71 -4.16
CA ASP A 42 -6.30 14.69 -3.76
C ASP A 42 -6.16 13.59 -4.82
N SER A 43 -4.95 13.06 -4.98
CA SER A 43 -4.68 11.85 -5.76
C SER A 43 -4.57 10.64 -4.84
N VAL A 44 -5.37 9.60 -5.12
CA VAL A 44 -5.37 8.35 -4.36
C VAL A 44 -4.93 7.19 -5.24
N TYR A 45 -3.86 6.52 -4.84
CA TYR A 45 -3.40 5.29 -5.45
C TYR A 45 -4.01 4.09 -4.73
N VAL A 46 -4.83 3.33 -5.46
CA VAL A 46 -5.41 2.06 -5.00
C VAL A 46 -4.54 0.93 -5.52
N LEU A 47 -3.92 0.20 -4.61
CA LEU A 47 -2.98 -0.86 -4.96
C LEU A 47 -3.67 -2.22 -5.10
N GLY A 48 -4.72 -2.24 -5.89
CA GLY A 48 -5.43 -3.43 -6.34
C GLY A 48 -6.54 -3.91 -5.42
N ASP A 49 -7.30 -4.84 -5.99
CA ASP A 49 -8.42 -5.54 -5.37
C ASP A 49 -9.46 -4.59 -4.73
N ALA A 50 -9.84 -3.56 -5.54
CA ALA A 50 -10.79 -2.55 -5.10
C ALA A 50 -12.20 -3.11 -4.95
N PHE A 51 -12.67 -3.92 -5.93
CA PHE A 51 -14.07 -4.34 -6.02
C PHE A 51 -14.24 -5.84 -6.26
N TRP A 52 -15.39 -6.37 -5.84
CA TRP A 52 -15.76 -7.76 -6.07
C TRP A 52 -16.97 -7.89 -7.03
N LYS A 53 -16.74 -8.44 -8.24
CA LYS A 53 -17.69 -8.98 -9.23
C LYS A 53 -18.85 -8.12 -9.75
N ASN A 54 -19.32 -7.07 -9.09
CA ASN A 54 -20.52 -6.33 -9.50
C ASN A 54 -20.17 -4.96 -10.07
N GLU A 55 -20.16 -4.83 -11.41
CA GLU A 55 -19.81 -3.57 -12.09
C GLU A 55 -20.75 -2.42 -11.71
N GLU A 56 -22.06 -2.65 -11.59
CA GLU A 56 -23.02 -1.59 -11.25
C GLU A 56 -22.81 -1.09 -9.83
N ASN A 57 -22.55 -1.99 -8.88
CA ASN A 57 -22.22 -1.61 -7.52
C ASN A 57 -20.89 -0.85 -7.46
N SER A 58 -19.89 -1.33 -8.19
CA SER A 58 -18.58 -0.66 -8.30
C SER A 58 -18.72 0.77 -8.81
N ILE A 59 -19.55 1.00 -9.83
CA ILE A 59 -19.83 2.34 -10.37
C ILE A 59 -20.49 3.22 -9.33
N ARG A 60 -21.52 2.72 -8.62
CA ARG A 60 -22.20 3.49 -7.56
C ARG A 60 -21.23 3.92 -6.45
N ILE A 61 -20.32 3.03 -6.06
CA ILE A 61 -19.30 3.33 -5.06
C ILE A 61 -18.32 4.37 -5.61
N MET A 62 -17.79 4.19 -6.82
CA MET A 62 -16.85 5.13 -7.44
C MET A 62 -17.41 6.55 -7.58
N GLN A 63 -18.71 6.69 -7.82
CA GLN A 63 -19.40 7.99 -7.88
C GLN A 63 -19.46 8.71 -6.51
N ARG A 64 -19.28 7.97 -5.42
CA ARG A 64 -19.31 8.49 -4.06
C ARG A 64 -17.91 8.80 -3.51
N LEU A 65 -16.86 8.16 -4.05
CA LEU A 65 -15.48 8.36 -3.61
C LEU A 65 -14.89 9.63 -4.21
N GLN A 66 -14.42 10.54 -3.36
CA GLN A 66 -13.79 11.80 -3.76
C GLN A 66 -12.37 11.59 -4.31
N GLY A 67 -11.82 12.62 -4.94
CA GLY A 67 -10.43 12.71 -5.41
C GLY A 67 -10.16 12.00 -6.75
N HIS A 68 -8.94 12.17 -7.25
CA HIS A 68 -8.41 11.55 -8.45
C HIS A 68 -7.91 10.15 -8.15
N LYS A 69 -8.50 9.13 -8.75
CA LYS A 69 -8.25 7.73 -8.42
C LYS A 69 -7.35 7.07 -9.45
N HIS A 70 -6.23 6.51 -9.00
CA HIS A 70 -5.27 5.73 -9.79
C HIS A 70 -5.28 4.29 -9.33
N LEU A 71 -5.35 3.34 -10.26
CA LEU A 71 -5.38 1.91 -9.95
C LEU A 71 -4.05 1.25 -10.32
N ILE A 72 -3.44 0.60 -9.37
CA ILE A 72 -2.46 -0.45 -9.61
C ILE A 72 -3.23 -1.76 -9.58
N GLN A 73 -3.43 -2.37 -10.74
CA GLN A 73 -4.38 -3.47 -10.91
C GLN A 73 -3.99 -4.73 -10.12
N GLY A 74 -4.93 -5.21 -9.31
CA GLY A 74 -4.83 -6.47 -8.60
C GLY A 74 -5.39 -7.66 -9.39
N ASN A 75 -5.31 -8.85 -8.80
CA ASN A 75 -5.74 -10.09 -9.46
C ASN A 75 -7.28 -10.22 -9.55
N HIS A 76 -8.01 -9.55 -8.69
CA HIS A 76 -9.48 -9.52 -8.73
C HIS A 76 -10.05 -8.36 -9.53
N ASP A 77 -9.25 -7.35 -9.86
CA ASP A 77 -9.73 -6.18 -10.59
C ASP A 77 -10.06 -6.48 -12.06
N ARG A 78 -11.30 -6.24 -12.42
CA ARG A 78 -11.79 -6.38 -13.79
C ARG A 78 -12.32 -5.04 -14.29
N VAL A 79 -11.38 -4.11 -14.52
CA VAL A 79 -11.74 -2.75 -14.93
C VAL A 79 -11.92 -2.69 -16.45
N LYS A 80 -13.16 -2.81 -16.89
CA LYS A 80 -13.57 -2.72 -18.29
C LYS A 80 -14.82 -1.83 -18.42
N GLY A 81 -15.22 -1.55 -19.65
CA GLY A 81 -16.50 -0.92 -19.96
C GLY A 81 -16.75 0.39 -19.22
N LYS A 82 -17.86 0.44 -18.51
CA LYS A 82 -18.36 1.65 -17.84
C LYS A 82 -17.58 2.04 -16.57
N LEU A 83 -16.83 1.11 -15.98
CA LEU A 83 -16.02 1.40 -14.78
C LEU A 83 -14.69 2.10 -15.12
N ARG A 84 -14.15 1.88 -16.33
CA ARG A 84 -12.85 2.43 -16.76
C ARG A 84 -12.75 3.97 -16.63
N PRO A 85 -13.78 4.77 -17.01
CA PRO A 85 -13.70 6.24 -16.95
C PRO A 85 -13.58 6.84 -15.55
N TYR A 86 -13.81 6.07 -14.49
CA TYR A 86 -13.67 6.53 -13.10
C TYR A 86 -12.23 6.49 -12.58
N TRP A 87 -11.29 5.95 -13.37
CA TRP A 87 -9.88 5.86 -13.05
C TRP A 87 -9.05 6.78 -13.94
N GLU A 88 -8.25 7.64 -13.35
CA GLU A 88 -7.30 8.50 -14.08
C GLU A 88 -6.23 7.65 -14.79
N SER A 89 -5.64 6.70 -14.07
CA SER A 89 -4.72 5.73 -14.64
C SER A 89 -5.02 4.30 -14.15
N ILE A 90 -4.62 3.31 -14.97
CA ILE A 90 -4.67 1.89 -14.62
C ILE A 90 -3.35 1.27 -15.07
N GLU A 91 -2.58 0.80 -14.13
CA GLU A 91 -1.26 0.24 -14.35
C GLU A 91 -1.08 -1.04 -13.53
N GLN A 92 -0.08 -1.86 -13.81
CA GLN A 92 0.27 -3.03 -13.00
C GLN A 92 1.44 -2.74 -12.04
N TYR A 93 2.16 -1.66 -12.32
CA TYR A 93 3.31 -1.18 -11.59
C TYR A 93 3.47 0.31 -11.88
N ALA A 94 3.79 1.10 -10.87
CA ALA A 94 4.10 2.50 -11.04
C ALA A 94 5.26 2.95 -10.15
N GLU A 95 5.95 3.99 -10.61
CA GLU A 95 6.96 4.72 -9.85
C GLU A 95 6.48 6.17 -9.73
N VAL A 96 6.20 6.59 -8.52
CA VAL A 96 5.71 7.95 -8.26
C VAL A 96 6.67 8.74 -7.38
N ASN A 97 6.66 10.05 -7.55
CA ASN A 97 7.39 10.95 -6.66
C ASN A 97 6.40 11.56 -5.67
N ASP A 98 6.59 11.28 -4.40
CA ASP A 98 5.81 11.84 -3.30
C ASP A 98 6.73 12.68 -2.42
N GLU A 99 6.67 14.00 -2.57
CA GLU A 99 7.52 14.98 -1.87
C GLU A 99 9.03 14.65 -1.94
N ASN A 100 9.54 14.44 -3.15
CA ASN A 100 10.92 14.03 -3.45
C ASN A 100 11.32 12.64 -2.93
N ARG A 101 10.37 11.81 -2.57
CA ARG A 101 10.58 10.40 -2.23
C ARG A 101 10.09 9.51 -3.36
N LEU A 102 10.94 8.61 -3.82
CA LEU A 102 10.53 7.62 -4.81
C LEU A 102 9.69 6.54 -4.12
N VAL A 103 8.46 6.38 -4.60
CA VAL A 103 7.54 5.34 -4.13
C VAL A 103 7.28 4.37 -5.28
N ILE A 104 7.50 3.10 -5.00
CA ILE A 104 7.22 1.98 -5.91
C ILE A 104 5.86 1.42 -5.53
N LEU A 105 4.99 1.29 -6.52
CA LEU A 105 3.62 0.81 -6.34
C LEU A 105 3.43 -0.49 -7.12
N SER A 106 3.00 -1.53 -6.44
CA SER A 106 2.59 -2.80 -7.03
C SER A 106 1.52 -3.44 -6.15
N HIS A 107 0.61 -4.19 -6.75
CA HIS A 107 -0.33 -4.98 -5.95
C HIS A 107 0.39 -6.07 -5.16
N TYR A 108 1.38 -6.74 -5.77
CA TYR A 108 2.18 -7.77 -5.11
C TYR A 108 3.43 -7.20 -4.41
N PRO A 109 3.90 -7.78 -3.30
CA PRO A 109 5.15 -7.36 -2.67
C PRO A 109 6.34 -7.66 -3.57
N ILE A 110 7.12 -6.63 -3.92
CA ILE A 110 8.37 -6.75 -4.68
C ILE A 110 9.54 -6.68 -3.70
N LEU A 111 10.20 -7.82 -3.48
CA LEU A 111 11.23 -7.95 -2.45
C LEU A 111 12.51 -7.18 -2.75
N PHE A 112 12.85 -7.01 -4.03
CA PHE A 112 13.97 -6.18 -4.49
C PHE A 112 13.45 -5.16 -5.50
N TYR A 113 13.48 -3.90 -5.15
CA TYR A 113 12.86 -2.84 -5.93
C TYR A 113 13.83 -1.70 -6.23
N LYS A 114 13.46 -0.88 -7.19
CA LYS A 114 14.27 0.24 -7.68
C LYS A 114 14.63 1.19 -6.53
N ASN A 115 15.89 1.59 -6.48
CA ASN A 115 16.42 2.55 -5.51
C ASN A 115 16.18 2.17 -4.02
N GLN A 116 16.01 0.90 -3.71
CA GLN A 116 15.87 0.37 -2.35
C GLN A 116 17.01 0.85 -1.44
N HIS A 117 18.25 0.81 -1.93
CA HIS A 117 19.43 1.27 -1.19
C HIS A 117 19.54 2.80 -1.07
N TYR A 118 18.73 3.55 -1.80
CA TYR A 118 18.69 5.01 -1.80
C TYR A 118 17.44 5.58 -1.13
N GLY A 119 16.70 4.74 -0.41
CA GLY A 119 15.60 5.16 0.44
C GLY A 119 14.23 5.14 -0.23
N ALA A 120 14.07 4.55 -1.43
CA ALA A 120 12.77 4.32 -2.03
C ALA A 120 11.87 3.48 -1.12
N VAL A 121 10.57 3.71 -1.19
CA VAL A 121 9.54 2.99 -0.44
C VAL A 121 8.76 2.10 -1.40
N MET A 122 8.53 0.84 -1.03
CA MET A 122 7.69 -0.09 -1.75
C MET A 122 6.36 -0.25 -1.02
N LEU A 123 5.26 0.18 -1.67
CA LEU A 123 3.90 -0.02 -1.17
C LEU A 123 3.25 -1.17 -1.94
N TYR A 124 2.54 -2.03 -1.21
CA TYR A 124 1.91 -3.22 -1.78
C TYR A 124 0.61 -3.60 -1.05
N GLY A 125 -0.20 -4.48 -1.66
CA GLY A 125 -1.38 -5.12 -1.10
C GLY A 125 -1.30 -6.65 -1.18
N HIS A 126 -2.39 -7.29 -1.58
CA HIS A 126 -2.55 -8.70 -1.93
C HIS A 126 -2.45 -9.70 -0.77
N VAL A 127 -1.42 -9.63 0.04
CA VAL A 127 -1.17 -10.62 1.10
C VAL A 127 -2.03 -10.41 2.35
N HIS A 128 -2.84 -9.35 2.39
CA HIS A 128 -3.70 -9.00 3.53
C HIS A 128 -2.93 -9.03 4.87
N ASN A 129 -3.58 -9.46 5.96
CA ASN A 129 -2.98 -9.69 7.28
C ASN A 129 -2.70 -11.18 7.55
N THR A 130 -2.39 -11.95 6.50
CA THR A 130 -2.22 -13.40 6.53
C THR A 130 -0.79 -13.84 6.87
N ARG A 131 -0.57 -15.16 6.89
CA ARG A 131 0.77 -15.76 7.05
C ARG A 131 1.75 -15.35 5.95
N GLU A 132 1.26 -15.00 4.77
CA GLU A 132 2.12 -14.47 3.69
C GLU A 132 2.69 -13.10 4.05
N TRP A 133 1.89 -12.22 4.69
CA TRP A 133 2.40 -10.98 5.25
C TRP A 133 3.46 -11.23 6.33
N GLU A 134 3.27 -12.20 7.22
CA GLU A 134 4.27 -12.57 8.23
C GLU A 134 5.60 -13.00 7.60
N LEU A 135 5.54 -13.71 6.46
CA LEU A 135 6.73 -14.08 5.69
C LEU A 135 7.44 -12.86 5.08
N VAL A 136 6.70 -11.90 4.56
CA VAL A 136 7.28 -10.64 4.05
C VAL A 136 7.94 -9.86 5.17
N GLU A 137 7.31 -9.76 6.35
CA GLU A 137 7.87 -9.08 7.51
C GLU A 137 9.14 -9.80 8.06
N LYS A 138 9.14 -11.12 8.08
CA LYS A 138 10.32 -11.91 8.44
C LYS A 138 11.47 -11.64 7.48
N TRP A 139 11.21 -11.71 6.18
CA TRP A 139 12.20 -11.46 5.14
C TRP A 139 12.76 -10.02 5.21
N LYS A 140 11.92 -9.04 5.46
CA LYS A 140 12.31 -7.64 5.70
C LYS A 140 13.29 -7.51 6.87
N LYS A 141 13.01 -8.19 7.99
CA LYS A 141 13.89 -8.22 9.17
C LYS A 141 15.23 -8.91 8.87
N GLU A 142 15.23 -9.97 8.07
CA GLU A 142 16.47 -10.64 7.63
C GLU A 142 17.32 -9.71 6.77
N GLN A 143 16.72 -8.96 5.84
CA GLN A 143 17.44 -7.94 5.07
C GLN A 143 18.08 -6.88 5.99
N TRP A 144 17.36 -6.38 6.97
CA TRP A 144 17.90 -5.41 7.93
C TRP A 144 19.10 -5.97 8.70
N ALA A 145 19.02 -7.22 9.13
CA ALA A 145 20.12 -7.91 9.80
C ALA A 145 21.37 -8.05 8.91
N MET A 146 21.18 -8.13 7.58
CA MET A 146 22.25 -8.17 6.58
C MET A 146 22.73 -6.75 6.15
N GLY A 147 22.23 -5.68 6.75
CA GLY A 147 22.58 -4.31 6.38
C GLY A 147 21.93 -3.84 5.07
N ILE A 148 20.89 -4.51 4.61
CA ILE A 148 20.14 -4.15 3.40
C ILE A 148 18.90 -3.35 3.83
N PRO A 149 18.76 -2.08 3.40
CA PRO A 149 17.56 -1.28 3.71
C PRO A 149 16.34 -1.88 2.99
N SER A 150 15.23 -1.96 3.69
CA SER A 150 13.99 -2.50 3.15
C SER A 150 12.79 -1.75 3.70
N ARG A 151 12.13 -0.96 2.86
CA ARG A 151 10.95 -0.15 3.18
C ARG A 151 9.73 -0.70 2.45
N LEU A 152 9.37 -1.97 2.73
CA LEU A 152 8.15 -2.59 2.25
C LEU A 152 7.03 -2.30 3.24
N ILE A 153 5.91 -1.73 2.77
CA ILE A 153 4.74 -1.41 3.59
C ILE A 153 3.50 -1.97 2.92
N ASN A 154 2.77 -2.81 3.64
CA ASN A 154 1.48 -3.32 3.23
C ASN A 154 0.41 -2.24 3.44
N VAL A 155 -0.25 -1.77 2.37
CA VAL A 155 -1.32 -0.77 2.44
C VAL A 155 -2.72 -1.38 2.32
N GLY A 156 -2.85 -2.69 2.57
CA GLY A 156 -4.14 -3.37 2.69
C GLY A 156 -5.01 -2.71 3.75
N CYS A 157 -6.26 -2.39 3.42
CA CYS A 157 -7.13 -1.58 4.26
C CYS A 157 -7.37 -2.18 5.67
N MET A 158 -7.26 -3.51 5.81
CA MET A 158 -7.43 -4.26 7.05
C MET A 158 -6.23 -4.18 8.01
N MET A 159 -5.08 -3.66 7.57
CA MET A 159 -3.92 -3.50 8.44
C MET A 159 -4.26 -2.52 9.58
N ALA A 160 -3.83 -2.81 10.81
CA ALA A 160 -4.21 -2.03 11.99
C ALA A 160 -3.90 -0.52 11.84
N TYR A 161 -2.77 -0.17 11.24
CA TYR A 161 -2.39 1.23 10.98
C TYR A 161 -3.15 1.88 9.83
N MET A 162 -3.75 1.09 8.95
CA MET A 162 -4.65 1.58 7.89
C MET A 162 -6.04 1.89 8.43
N ASN A 163 -6.57 1.01 9.28
CA ASN A 163 -7.89 1.13 9.87
C ASN A 163 -8.97 1.49 8.84
N TYR A 164 -8.99 0.77 7.72
CA TYR A 164 -9.93 0.94 6.60
C TYR A 164 -9.95 2.36 6.00
N THR A 165 -8.84 3.10 6.08
CA THR A 165 -8.74 4.51 5.71
C THR A 165 -7.53 4.74 4.80
N PRO A 166 -7.63 5.51 3.70
CA PRO A 166 -6.47 5.91 2.91
C PRO A 166 -5.45 6.69 3.76
N ARG A 167 -4.16 6.38 3.58
CA ARG A 167 -3.07 7.02 4.33
C ARG A 167 -2.10 7.75 3.42
N THR A 168 -1.52 8.83 3.92
CA THR A 168 -0.39 9.52 3.29
C THR A 168 0.89 8.72 3.46
N LEU A 169 1.91 9.02 2.67
CA LEU A 169 3.22 8.36 2.81
C LEU A 169 3.84 8.63 4.19
N ASP A 170 3.67 9.83 4.74
CA ASP A 170 4.20 10.17 6.06
C ASP A 170 3.56 9.33 7.17
N GLU A 171 2.24 9.21 7.18
CA GLU A 171 1.52 8.34 8.13
C GLU A 171 1.98 6.87 8.03
N LEU A 172 2.20 6.40 6.79
CA LEU A 172 2.69 5.04 6.55
C LEU A 172 4.10 4.83 7.09
N LEU A 173 4.99 5.81 6.89
CA LEU A 173 6.38 5.75 7.38
C LEU A 173 6.45 5.85 8.91
N GLU A 174 5.62 6.69 9.52
CA GLU A 174 5.51 6.83 10.97
C GLU A 174 5.01 5.52 11.62
N ALA A 175 3.98 4.91 11.03
CA ALA A 175 3.43 3.63 11.51
C ALA A 175 4.36 2.43 11.28
N ASN A 176 5.32 2.55 10.35
CA ASN A 176 6.26 1.48 9.98
C ASN A 176 7.72 1.95 10.11
N PRO A 177 8.20 2.29 11.31
CA PRO A 177 9.53 2.80 11.52
C PRO A 177 10.59 1.75 11.15
N GLN A 178 11.68 2.24 10.58
CA GLN A 178 12.80 1.39 10.18
C GLN A 178 13.93 1.46 11.22
N PRO A 179 14.63 0.36 11.48
CA PRO A 179 15.83 0.40 12.30
C PRO A 179 16.92 1.21 11.57
N MET A 180 17.82 1.82 12.36
CA MET A 180 19.06 2.36 11.80
C MET A 180 19.89 1.20 11.25
N ILE A 181 20.03 1.15 9.94
CA ILE A 181 20.79 0.09 9.26
C ILE A 181 22.24 0.56 9.14
N LYS A 182 23.12 -0.08 9.88
CA LYS A 182 24.57 0.12 9.69
C LYS A 182 24.97 -0.52 8.36
N ARG A 183 25.48 0.27 7.43
CA ARG A 183 26.03 -0.27 6.17
C ARG A 183 27.21 -1.19 6.50
N ILE A 184 27.07 -2.46 6.19
CA ILE A 184 28.16 -3.44 6.30
C ILE A 184 28.95 -3.37 4.98
N ARG A 185 30.27 -3.17 5.07
CA ARG A 185 31.16 -3.24 3.91
C ARG A 185 31.24 -4.68 3.40
N LYS A 186 31.65 -4.87 2.15
CA LYS A 186 31.80 -6.20 1.54
C LYS A 186 32.76 -7.14 2.29
N ASP A 187 33.65 -6.59 3.10
CA ASP A 187 34.57 -7.32 3.97
C ASP A 187 33.99 -7.70 5.34
N GLY A 188 32.69 -7.43 5.56
CA GLY A 188 32.02 -7.72 6.85
C GLY A 188 32.27 -6.66 7.95
N THR A 189 32.99 -5.58 7.66
CA THR A 189 33.23 -4.50 8.64
C THR A 189 32.14 -3.43 8.57
N ASN A 190 31.82 -2.77 9.69
CA ASN A 190 30.90 -1.63 9.71
C ASN A 190 31.53 -0.45 8.93
N ALA A 191 30.78 0.15 8.01
CA ALA A 191 31.15 1.45 7.46
C ALA A 191 31.04 2.48 8.58
N GLY A 192 32.17 2.87 9.15
CA GLY A 192 32.23 3.87 10.22
C GLY A 192 31.59 5.18 9.77
N GLU A 193 31.04 5.92 10.74
CA GLU A 193 30.73 7.33 10.60
C GLU A 193 32.00 8.04 10.12
N ASN A 194 31.91 8.75 8.99
CA ASN A 194 32.98 9.67 8.63
C ASN A 194 33.06 10.72 9.74
N SER A 195 34.01 10.57 10.61
CA SER A 195 34.49 11.67 11.44
C SER A 195 34.95 12.76 10.48
N ASN A 196 34.16 13.81 10.30
CA ASN A 196 34.64 15.09 9.82
C ASN A 196 35.63 15.58 10.84
N GLY A 197 36.88 15.23 10.66
CA GLY A 197 38.04 15.80 11.36
C GLY A 197 38.80 16.65 10.36
N GLU A 198 38.70 17.93 10.59
CA GLU A 198 39.73 18.95 10.43
C GLU A 198 40.90 18.68 9.47
N LEU A 199 41.00 19.42 8.40
CA LEU A 199 42.03 20.46 8.12
C LEU A 199 41.68 21.19 6.83
#